data_7048bec7556c6aa2c913f14905d530a6
#
_entry.id   7048bec7556c6aa2c913f14905d530a6
#
_cell.length_a   1.000
_cell.length_b   1.000
_cell.length_c   1.000
_cell.angle_alpha   90.00
_cell.angle_beta   90.00
_cell.angle_gamma   90.00
#
_symmetry.space_group_name_H-M   'P 1'
#
loop_
_entity.id
_entity.type
_entity.pdbx_description
1 polymer ?
#
loop_
_entity_poly.entity_id
_entity_poly.type
_entity_poly.pdbx_seq_one_letter_code
_entity_poly.pdbx_strand_id
1 'polypeptide(L)'
;MCSRHLPLEWIRTIPNESLIHFRNVLNRSYLLVTNHQALLDIMSSRTYDFEKPWRARDFLARIIGFGLILSEGQGHKKQRRALTPAFNIKNIRALYGLMWEKTGLLLDELEAEMQRFPMEGTSPEAGVGKVEMSVWASRLTLDVIGPAAMGRDFRSLHSPENKVADSFLAILEPTREKMAFLAANFLLPQWFAQRIPWGLNRLVADETGFLRDLCKDIVHEKRAAITASGATAKELENDILGTMMMGGDFNDDELVDQMLTFLAAGVRPLPYCILEYTLTRTA
;
A
#
# COMPACT_ATOMS: atom_id res chain seq x y z
N MET A 1 23.03 -1.34 3.58
CA MET A 1 22.13 -2.49 3.88
C MET A 1 22.36 -2.87 5.33
N CYS A 2 21.51 -2.44 6.26
CA CYS A 2 21.60 -2.94 7.64
C CYS A 2 21.07 -4.38 7.59
N SER A 3 21.93 -5.35 7.85
CA SER A 3 21.56 -6.76 7.86
C SER A 3 20.40 -6.96 8.84
N ARG A 4 19.34 -7.67 8.45
CA ARG A 4 18.21 -8.04 9.34
C ARG A 4 18.67 -8.77 10.62
N HIS A 5 19.89 -9.29 10.62
CA HIS A 5 20.48 -10.04 11.73
C HIS A 5 20.99 -9.14 12.86
N LEU A 6 21.44 -7.90 12.59
CA LEU A 6 22.01 -7.01 13.59
C LEU A 6 21.04 -6.67 14.74
N PRO A 7 19.78 -6.27 14.53
CA PRO A 7 18.85 -5.99 15.61
C PRO A 7 18.54 -7.22 16.47
N LEU A 8 18.43 -8.41 15.86
CA LEU A 8 18.20 -9.67 16.59
C LEU A 8 19.41 -10.07 17.44
N GLU A 9 20.61 -9.87 16.94
CA GLU A 9 21.86 -10.08 17.68
C GLU A 9 21.93 -9.13 18.87
N TRP A 10 21.63 -7.85 18.69
CA TRP A 10 21.62 -6.87 19.79
C TRP A 10 20.64 -7.22 20.89
N ILE A 11 19.43 -7.67 20.52
CA ILE A 11 18.43 -8.10 21.51
C ILE A 11 18.96 -9.26 22.36
N ARG A 12 19.76 -10.14 21.79
CA ARG A 12 20.30 -11.34 22.48
C ARG A 12 21.58 -11.07 23.26
N THR A 13 22.41 -10.12 22.82
CA THR A 13 23.76 -9.91 23.35
C THR A 13 23.85 -8.69 24.27
N ILE A 14 23.02 -7.67 24.05
CA ILE A 14 23.05 -6.45 24.86
C ILE A 14 22.06 -6.59 26.02
N PRO A 15 22.54 -6.52 27.31
CA PRO A 15 21.63 -6.47 28.44
C PRO A 15 20.65 -5.29 28.30
N ASN A 16 19.36 -5.59 28.33
CA ASN A 16 18.33 -4.55 28.20
C ASN A 16 17.06 -4.96 28.94
N GLU A 17 16.33 -3.99 29.48
CA GLU A 17 15.06 -4.22 30.17
C GLU A 17 13.84 -4.00 29.26
N SER A 18 13.94 -3.18 28.23
CA SER A 18 12.82 -2.90 27.32
C SER A 18 13.25 -2.14 26.05
N LEU A 19 14.36 -1.40 26.12
CA LEU A 19 14.79 -0.50 25.06
C LEU A 19 16.31 -0.56 24.88
N ILE A 20 16.78 -0.59 23.64
CA ILE A 20 18.20 -0.41 23.32
C ILE A 20 18.34 0.92 22.58
N HIS A 21 19.08 1.86 23.17
CA HIS A 21 19.43 3.10 22.52
C HIS A 21 20.65 2.91 21.62
N PHE A 22 20.54 3.35 20.37
CA PHE A 22 21.68 3.36 19.43
C PHE A 22 21.68 4.62 18.58
N ARG A 23 22.82 4.91 17.98
CA ARG A 23 22.98 6.01 17.04
C ARG A 23 23.16 5.47 15.62
N ASN A 24 22.44 6.06 14.69
CA ASN A 24 22.47 5.70 13.29
C ASN A 24 23.09 6.84 12.45
N VAL A 25 22.88 6.80 11.15
CA VAL A 25 23.37 7.79 10.19
C VAL A 25 23.14 9.23 10.69
N LEU A 26 24.13 10.07 10.55
CA LEU A 26 24.14 11.47 11.03
C LEU A 26 24.01 11.61 12.55
N ASN A 27 24.49 10.62 13.31
CA ASN A 27 24.49 10.63 14.78
C ASN A 27 23.10 10.81 15.42
N ARG A 28 22.03 10.41 14.72
CA ARG A 28 20.67 10.49 15.22
C ARG A 28 20.41 9.35 16.22
N SER A 29 19.73 9.68 17.30
CA SER A 29 19.31 8.72 18.32
C SER A 29 18.11 7.92 17.85
N TYR A 30 18.20 6.60 18.02
CA TYR A 30 17.13 5.63 17.77
C TYR A 30 16.96 4.73 19.01
N LEU A 31 15.73 4.28 19.20
CA LEU A 31 15.39 3.30 20.23
C LEU A 31 14.88 2.03 19.55
N LEU A 32 15.51 0.91 19.84
CA LEU A 32 15.01 -0.41 19.49
C LEU A 32 14.16 -0.93 20.64
N VAL A 33 12.89 -1.17 20.37
CA VAL A 33 11.94 -1.71 21.35
C VAL A 33 12.12 -3.21 21.40
N THR A 34 12.42 -3.76 22.59
CA THR A 34 12.77 -5.18 22.79
C THR A 34 11.75 -5.93 23.64
N ASN A 35 10.83 -5.21 24.30
CA ASN A 35 9.83 -5.77 25.20
C ASN A 35 8.41 -5.56 24.64
N HIS A 36 7.56 -6.56 24.81
CA HIS A 36 6.15 -6.53 24.41
C HIS A 36 5.37 -5.41 25.12
N GLN A 37 5.64 -5.14 26.40
CA GLN A 37 4.94 -4.08 27.13
C GLN A 37 5.27 -2.71 26.57
N ALA A 38 6.53 -2.41 26.28
CA ALA A 38 6.94 -1.15 25.65
C ALA A 38 6.34 -1.00 24.23
N LEU A 39 6.21 -2.11 23.50
CA LEU A 39 5.54 -2.11 22.21
C LEU A 39 4.05 -1.78 22.35
N LEU A 40 3.35 -2.37 23.30
CA LEU A 40 1.95 -2.07 23.60
C LEU A 40 1.75 -0.61 24.01
N ASP A 41 2.65 -0.04 24.79
CA ASP A 41 2.58 1.37 25.17
C ASP A 41 2.68 2.29 23.96
N ILE A 42 3.59 2.02 23.04
CA ILE A 42 3.77 2.81 21.81
C ILE A 42 2.60 2.62 20.83
N MET A 43 2.17 1.37 20.61
CA MET A 43 1.20 1.05 19.56
C MET A 43 -0.26 1.21 20.00
N SER A 44 -0.55 1.20 21.30
CA SER A 44 -1.91 1.20 21.84
C SER A 44 -2.13 2.30 22.88
N SER A 45 -1.49 2.21 24.05
CA SER A 45 -1.81 3.05 25.19
C SER A 45 -1.44 4.52 24.98
N ARG A 46 -0.32 4.79 24.31
CA ARG A 46 0.24 6.12 24.07
C ARG A 46 0.50 6.42 22.61
N THR A 47 -0.29 5.84 21.70
CA THR A 47 -0.09 5.96 20.25
C THR A 47 0.03 7.41 19.77
N TYR A 48 -0.66 8.34 20.42
CA TYR A 48 -0.69 9.75 20.05
C TYR A 48 0.39 10.60 20.73
N ASP A 49 1.23 10.03 21.56
CA ASP A 49 2.43 10.69 22.13
C ASP A 49 3.63 10.55 21.18
N PHE A 50 3.51 9.68 20.17
CA PHE A 50 4.54 9.41 19.17
C PHE A 50 4.09 9.93 17.80
N GLU A 51 4.97 10.68 17.15
CA GLU A 51 4.74 11.23 15.81
C GLU A 51 5.64 10.54 14.78
N LYS A 52 5.15 10.41 13.56
CA LYS A 52 5.93 9.90 12.44
C LYS A 52 7.02 10.88 12.05
N PRO A 53 8.20 10.42 11.62
CA PRO A 53 9.26 11.33 11.17
C PRO A 53 8.75 12.26 10.05
N TRP A 54 8.75 13.57 10.30
CA TRP A 54 8.12 14.55 9.42
C TRP A 54 8.64 14.50 7.97
N ARG A 55 9.94 14.23 7.76
CA ARG A 55 10.53 14.13 6.42
C ARG A 55 9.98 12.94 5.64
N ALA A 56 9.82 11.80 6.30
CA ALA A 56 9.24 10.61 5.69
C ALA A 56 7.77 10.85 5.35
N ARG A 57 7.03 11.45 6.27
CA ARG A 57 5.63 11.80 6.10
C ARG A 57 5.43 12.74 4.92
N ASP A 58 6.20 13.84 4.84
CA ASP A 58 6.09 14.83 3.77
C ASP A 58 6.48 14.26 2.40
N PHE A 59 7.50 13.39 2.36
CA PHE A 59 7.86 12.71 1.12
C PHE A 59 6.74 11.76 0.65
N LEU A 60 6.22 10.93 1.54
CA LEU A 60 5.14 9.99 1.21
C LEU A 60 3.83 10.72 0.88
N ALA A 61 3.55 11.86 1.52
CA ALA A 61 2.36 12.65 1.22
C ALA A 61 2.33 13.17 -0.22
N ARG A 62 3.48 13.35 -0.87
CA ARG A 62 3.55 13.68 -2.30
C ARG A 62 3.02 12.55 -3.18
N ILE A 63 3.08 11.31 -2.71
CA ILE A 63 2.67 10.11 -3.46
C ILE A 63 1.23 9.72 -3.13
N ILE A 64 0.90 9.61 -1.85
CA ILE A 64 -0.38 9.06 -1.39
C ILE A 64 -1.30 10.07 -0.71
N GLY A 65 -0.93 11.34 -0.67
CA GLY A 65 -1.69 12.36 0.04
C GLY A 65 -1.67 12.20 1.57
N PHE A 66 -2.47 12.99 2.28
CA PHE A 66 -2.60 12.94 3.73
C PHE A 66 -3.76 12.03 4.20
N GLY A 67 -3.83 10.82 3.64
CA GLY A 67 -4.77 9.81 4.10
C GLY A 67 -4.43 9.25 5.49
N LEU A 68 -5.17 8.22 5.92
CA LEU A 68 -5.09 7.65 7.28
C LEU A 68 -3.66 7.27 7.71
N ILE A 69 -2.84 6.74 6.80
CA ILE A 69 -1.46 6.31 7.11
C ILE A 69 -0.58 7.49 7.51
N LEU A 70 -0.76 8.67 6.92
CA LEU A 70 0.12 9.83 7.12
C LEU A 70 -0.47 10.90 8.04
N SER A 71 -1.76 10.84 8.33
CA SER A 71 -2.41 11.77 9.27
C SER A 71 -1.93 11.56 10.70
N GLU A 72 -2.01 12.60 11.51
CA GLU A 72 -1.55 12.64 12.90
C GLU A 72 -2.60 13.28 13.82
N GLY A 73 -2.48 13.02 15.11
CA GLY A 73 -3.23 13.68 16.16
C GLY A 73 -4.76 13.62 15.99
N GLN A 74 -5.43 14.75 16.06
CA GLN A 74 -6.90 14.84 15.94
C GLN A 74 -7.40 14.52 14.53
N GLY A 75 -6.62 14.87 13.48
CA GLY A 75 -6.94 14.51 12.10
C GLY A 75 -7.00 12.99 11.91
N HIS A 76 -6.00 12.27 12.41
CA HIS A 76 -6.00 10.81 12.39
C HIS A 76 -7.18 10.20 13.17
N LYS A 77 -7.50 10.74 14.36
CA LYS A 77 -8.65 10.28 15.15
C LYS A 77 -9.98 10.44 14.40
N LYS A 78 -10.17 11.59 13.73
CA LYS A 78 -11.35 11.87 12.90
C LYS A 78 -11.45 10.87 11.74
N GLN A 79 -10.39 10.74 10.95
CA GLN A 79 -10.35 9.83 9.80
C GLN A 79 -10.55 8.37 10.22
N ARG A 80 -9.87 7.91 11.27
CA ARG A 80 -10.01 6.54 11.79
C ARG A 80 -11.43 6.24 12.23
N ARG A 81 -12.08 7.17 12.94
CA ARG A 81 -13.48 7.00 13.38
C ARG A 81 -14.42 6.88 12.17
N ALA A 82 -14.26 7.74 11.18
CA ALA A 82 -15.08 7.74 9.98
C ALA A 82 -14.90 6.49 9.11
N LEU A 83 -13.69 5.90 9.11
CA LEU A 83 -13.37 4.68 8.34
C LEU A 83 -13.75 3.38 9.06
N THR A 84 -13.81 3.38 10.40
CA THR A 84 -14.07 2.15 11.18
C THR A 84 -15.33 1.38 10.76
N PRO A 85 -16.47 2.02 10.41
CA PRO A 85 -17.66 1.32 9.97
C PRO A 85 -17.45 0.49 8.70
N ALA A 86 -16.63 0.98 7.75
CA ALA A 86 -16.33 0.28 6.50
C ALA A 86 -15.55 -1.02 6.73
N PHE A 87 -14.73 -1.09 7.79
CA PHE A 87 -13.87 -2.23 8.13
C PHE A 87 -14.47 -3.18 9.18
N ASN A 88 -15.80 -3.19 9.34
CA ASN A 88 -16.43 -4.14 10.24
C ASN A 88 -16.32 -5.59 9.69
N ILE A 89 -16.40 -6.58 10.58
CA ILE A 89 -16.26 -8.01 10.24
C ILE A 89 -17.28 -8.46 9.18
N LYS A 90 -18.49 -7.91 9.19
CA LYS A 90 -19.54 -8.26 8.22
C LYS A 90 -19.12 -7.82 6.81
N ASN A 91 -18.64 -6.59 6.65
CA ASN A 91 -18.20 -6.04 5.37
C ASN A 91 -16.97 -6.81 4.85
N ILE A 92 -16.01 -7.10 5.73
CA ILE A 92 -14.82 -7.88 5.34
C ILE A 92 -15.20 -9.29 4.88
N ARG A 93 -16.13 -9.95 5.58
CA ARG A 93 -16.62 -11.27 5.15
C ARG A 93 -17.34 -11.24 3.81
N ALA A 94 -18.03 -10.17 3.49
CA ALA A 94 -18.69 -10.01 2.19
C ALA A 94 -17.67 -9.97 1.03
N LEU A 95 -16.42 -9.55 1.28
CA LEU A 95 -15.36 -9.54 0.27
C LEU A 95 -14.76 -10.92 -0.03
N TYR A 96 -15.04 -11.97 0.77
CA TYR A 96 -14.46 -13.30 0.54
C TYR A 96 -14.87 -13.90 -0.82
N GLY A 97 -16.11 -13.67 -1.26
CA GLY A 97 -16.55 -14.09 -2.59
C GLY A 97 -15.72 -13.48 -3.71
N LEU A 98 -15.52 -12.16 -3.63
CA LEU A 98 -14.67 -11.41 -4.57
C LEU A 98 -13.21 -11.91 -4.54
N MET A 99 -12.63 -12.06 -3.35
CA MET A 99 -11.25 -12.54 -3.21
C MET A 99 -11.07 -13.93 -3.81
N TRP A 100 -12.05 -14.83 -3.60
CA TRP A 100 -12.02 -16.18 -4.13
C TRP A 100 -12.14 -16.20 -5.66
N GLU A 101 -13.06 -15.41 -6.22
CA GLU A 101 -13.22 -15.23 -7.67
C GLU A 101 -11.92 -14.73 -8.32
N LYS A 102 -11.35 -13.64 -7.79
CA LYS A 102 -10.10 -13.06 -8.32
C LYS A 102 -8.91 -14.01 -8.16
N THR A 103 -8.90 -14.84 -7.11
CA THR A 103 -7.86 -15.86 -6.95
C THR A 103 -8.00 -16.98 -7.99
N GLY A 104 -9.22 -17.39 -8.34
CA GLY A 104 -9.47 -18.33 -9.45
C GLY A 104 -8.92 -17.79 -10.77
N LEU A 105 -9.26 -16.53 -11.10
CA LEU A 105 -8.74 -15.86 -12.30
C LEU A 105 -7.19 -15.78 -12.31
N LEU A 106 -6.58 -15.51 -11.15
CA LEU A 106 -5.11 -15.51 -11.04
C LEU A 106 -4.53 -16.89 -11.41
N LEU A 107 -5.12 -17.98 -10.96
CA LEU A 107 -4.62 -19.32 -11.25
C LEU A 107 -4.69 -19.60 -12.77
N ASP A 108 -5.81 -19.26 -13.41
CA ASP A 108 -5.97 -19.43 -14.85
C ASP A 108 -4.92 -18.64 -15.65
N GLU A 109 -4.69 -17.39 -15.26
CA GLU A 109 -3.69 -16.53 -15.92
C GLU A 109 -2.24 -16.98 -15.66
N LEU A 110 -1.95 -17.51 -14.45
CA LEU A 110 -0.63 -18.08 -14.14
C LEU A 110 -0.36 -19.34 -14.97
N GLU A 111 -1.36 -20.20 -15.18
CA GLU A 111 -1.22 -21.37 -16.05
C GLU A 111 -0.93 -20.94 -17.50
N ALA A 112 -1.65 -19.94 -18.00
CA ALA A 112 -1.41 -19.38 -19.34
C ALA A 112 -0.01 -18.77 -19.47
N GLU A 113 0.48 -18.06 -18.45
CA GLU A 113 1.80 -17.44 -18.44
C GLU A 113 2.91 -18.50 -18.40
N MET A 114 2.76 -19.55 -17.59
CA MET A 114 3.71 -20.67 -17.53
C MET A 114 3.82 -21.41 -18.87
N GLN A 115 2.72 -21.51 -19.61
CA GLN A 115 2.74 -22.09 -20.97
C GLN A 115 3.43 -21.19 -21.99
N ARG A 116 3.35 -19.87 -21.83
CA ARG A 116 4.06 -18.89 -22.68
C ARG A 116 5.56 -18.88 -22.45
N PHE A 117 5.99 -19.08 -21.20
CA PHE A 117 7.39 -19.05 -20.79
C PHE A 117 7.81 -20.37 -20.11
N PRO A 118 7.86 -21.48 -20.88
CA PRO A 118 8.22 -22.78 -20.34
C PRO A 118 9.65 -22.77 -19.81
N MET A 119 9.93 -23.61 -18.82
CA MET A 119 11.29 -23.79 -18.32
C MET A 119 12.16 -24.52 -19.36
N GLU A 120 13.43 -24.13 -19.53
CA GLU A 120 14.33 -24.76 -20.47
C GLU A 120 14.39 -26.27 -20.25
N GLY A 121 14.16 -27.05 -21.31
CA GLY A 121 14.14 -28.50 -21.27
C GLY A 121 12.80 -29.14 -20.91
N THR A 122 11.75 -28.37 -20.70
CA THR A 122 10.37 -28.83 -20.45
C THR A 122 9.45 -28.52 -21.63
N SER A 123 8.53 -29.42 -21.95
CA SER A 123 7.50 -29.13 -22.94
C SER A 123 6.46 -28.14 -22.36
N PRO A 124 5.85 -27.27 -23.17
CA PRO A 124 4.79 -26.38 -22.73
C PRO A 124 3.62 -27.09 -22.04
N GLU A 125 3.37 -28.33 -22.42
CA GLU A 125 2.31 -29.19 -21.88
C GLU A 125 2.59 -29.69 -20.45
N ALA A 126 3.86 -29.60 -20.00
CA ALA A 126 4.23 -30.01 -18.65
C ALA A 126 3.75 -29.05 -17.54
N GLY A 127 3.19 -27.87 -17.91
CA GLY A 127 2.68 -26.88 -16.93
C GLY A 127 3.76 -26.28 -16.02
N VAL A 128 5.03 -26.34 -16.45
CA VAL A 128 6.17 -25.82 -15.68
C VAL A 128 6.77 -24.63 -16.43
N GLY A 129 6.71 -23.46 -15.83
CA GLY A 129 7.21 -22.23 -16.42
C GLY A 129 7.72 -21.23 -15.39
N LYS A 130 8.27 -20.11 -15.86
CA LYS A 130 8.77 -19.03 -15.02
C LYS A 130 7.73 -17.91 -14.94
N VAL A 131 7.35 -17.53 -13.73
CA VAL A 131 6.45 -16.39 -13.48
C VAL A 131 7.05 -15.47 -12.44
N GLU A 132 6.83 -14.17 -12.60
CA GLU A 132 7.22 -13.18 -11.60
C GLU A 132 6.07 -12.95 -10.63
N MET A 133 6.03 -13.74 -9.56
CA MET A 133 4.92 -13.77 -8.61
C MET A 133 4.63 -12.42 -7.96
N SER A 134 5.64 -11.54 -7.82
CA SER A 134 5.45 -10.20 -7.26
C SER A 134 4.54 -9.32 -8.12
N VAL A 135 4.64 -9.42 -9.43
CA VAL A 135 3.80 -8.69 -10.40
C VAL A 135 2.37 -9.24 -10.34
N TRP A 136 2.21 -10.56 -10.42
CA TRP A 136 0.91 -11.21 -10.39
C TRP A 136 0.17 -10.98 -9.07
N ALA A 137 0.86 -11.05 -7.94
CA ALA A 137 0.28 -10.74 -6.65
C ALA A 137 -0.15 -9.27 -6.54
N SER A 138 0.61 -8.32 -7.12
CA SER A 138 0.21 -6.91 -7.17
C SER A 138 -1.03 -6.70 -8.01
N ARG A 139 -1.17 -7.39 -9.15
CA ARG A 139 -2.37 -7.34 -10.00
C ARG A 139 -3.59 -7.94 -9.29
N LEU A 140 -3.43 -9.11 -8.65
CA LEU A 140 -4.49 -9.70 -7.84
C LEU A 140 -5.01 -8.72 -6.80
N THR A 141 -4.09 -8.13 -6.04
CA THR A 141 -4.48 -7.22 -4.96
C THR A 141 -5.13 -5.93 -5.47
N LEU A 142 -4.70 -5.43 -6.63
CA LEU A 142 -5.35 -4.29 -7.28
C LEU A 142 -6.78 -4.64 -7.71
N ASP A 143 -7.01 -5.83 -8.27
CA ASP A 143 -8.32 -6.30 -8.69
C ASP A 143 -9.25 -6.69 -7.52
N VAL A 144 -8.71 -6.84 -6.32
CA VAL A 144 -9.48 -6.99 -5.08
C VAL A 144 -9.78 -5.62 -4.46
N ILE A 145 -8.75 -4.76 -4.31
CA ILE A 145 -8.92 -3.48 -3.61
C ILE A 145 -9.74 -2.47 -4.42
N GLY A 146 -9.66 -2.52 -5.75
CA GLY A 146 -10.44 -1.65 -6.64
C GLY A 146 -11.95 -1.75 -6.37
N PRO A 147 -12.58 -2.93 -6.55
CA PRO A 147 -14.00 -3.10 -6.24
C PRO A 147 -14.31 -2.89 -4.75
N ALA A 148 -13.47 -3.37 -3.84
CA ALA A 148 -13.70 -3.28 -2.40
C ALA A 148 -13.64 -1.86 -1.85
N ALA A 149 -12.68 -1.07 -2.30
CA ALA A 149 -12.47 0.29 -1.80
C ALA A 149 -13.16 1.36 -2.63
N MET A 150 -13.25 1.20 -3.95
CA MET A 150 -13.68 2.24 -4.89
C MET A 150 -14.92 1.87 -5.68
N GLY A 151 -15.34 0.60 -5.64
CA GLY A 151 -16.42 0.08 -6.47
C GLY A 151 -16.04 -0.05 -7.95
N ARG A 152 -14.73 -0.04 -8.30
CA ARG A 152 -14.24 -0.10 -9.66
C ARG A 152 -13.29 -1.27 -9.89
N ASP A 153 -13.62 -2.16 -10.83
CA ASP A 153 -12.75 -3.28 -11.23
C ASP A 153 -11.71 -2.79 -12.24
N PHE A 154 -10.43 -2.90 -11.91
CA PHE A 154 -9.32 -2.49 -12.77
C PHE A 154 -8.95 -3.56 -13.80
N ARG A 155 -9.38 -4.81 -13.64
CA ARG A 155 -9.11 -5.95 -14.53
C ARG A 155 -7.63 -6.13 -14.86
N SER A 156 -6.78 -5.89 -13.87
CA SER A 156 -5.33 -5.91 -14.05
C SER A 156 -4.75 -7.31 -14.26
N LEU A 157 -5.48 -8.36 -13.85
CA LEU A 157 -5.13 -9.76 -14.13
C LEU A 157 -5.23 -10.10 -15.61
N HIS A 158 -6.28 -9.61 -16.31
CA HIS A 158 -6.50 -9.90 -17.73
C HIS A 158 -5.73 -8.99 -18.68
N SER A 159 -5.28 -7.82 -18.21
CA SER A 159 -4.62 -6.83 -19.05
C SER A 159 -3.13 -6.74 -18.70
N PRO A 160 -2.23 -7.28 -19.54
CA PRO A 160 -0.80 -7.18 -19.31
C PRO A 160 -0.31 -5.72 -19.25
N GLU A 161 -0.97 -4.82 -19.97
CA GLU A 161 -0.69 -3.38 -20.00
C GLU A 161 -1.73 -2.61 -19.19
N ASN A 162 -1.69 -2.75 -17.85
CA ASN A 162 -2.57 -2.00 -16.97
C ASN A 162 -1.86 -0.80 -16.39
N LYS A 163 -2.18 0.41 -16.89
CA LYS A 163 -1.51 1.63 -16.49
C LYS A 163 -1.58 1.91 -14.98
N VAL A 164 -2.63 1.49 -14.28
CA VAL A 164 -2.73 1.69 -12.82
C VAL A 164 -1.72 0.79 -12.10
N ALA A 165 -1.65 -0.50 -12.47
CA ALA A 165 -0.66 -1.42 -11.93
C ALA A 165 0.77 -0.97 -12.25
N ASP A 166 1.00 -0.54 -13.50
CA ASP A 166 2.32 -0.10 -13.97
C ASP A 166 2.76 1.18 -13.27
N SER A 167 1.87 2.15 -13.03
CA SER A 167 2.17 3.36 -12.26
C SER A 167 2.60 3.05 -10.82
N PHE A 168 1.90 2.13 -10.15
CA PHE A 168 2.31 1.70 -8.81
C PHE A 168 3.65 0.96 -8.81
N LEU A 169 3.88 0.06 -9.76
CA LEU A 169 5.16 -0.62 -9.92
C LEU A 169 6.28 0.39 -10.22
N ALA A 170 6.03 1.33 -11.14
CA ALA A 170 6.98 2.39 -11.48
C ALA A 170 7.39 3.25 -10.27
N ILE A 171 6.48 3.55 -9.35
CA ILE A 171 6.77 4.31 -8.13
C ILE A 171 7.48 3.44 -7.08
N LEU A 172 6.97 2.22 -6.86
CA LEU A 172 7.26 1.43 -5.66
C LEU A 172 8.36 0.37 -5.86
N GLU A 173 8.70 -0.01 -7.09
CA GLU A 173 9.74 -1.00 -7.35
C GLU A 173 11.12 -0.52 -6.84
N PRO A 174 11.81 -1.30 -5.98
CA PRO A 174 13.04 -0.88 -5.34
C PRO A 174 14.24 -1.03 -6.26
N THR A 175 14.52 -0.04 -7.10
CA THR A 175 15.77 0.04 -7.84
C THR A 175 16.86 0.74 -7.03
N ARG A 176 18.14 0.52 -7.36
CA ARG A 176 19.26 1.21 -6.68
C ARG A 176 19.13 2.72 -6.78
N GLU A 177 18.69 3.22 -7.92
CA GLU A 177 18.48 4.64 -8.17
C GLU A 177 17.34 5.20 -7.30
N LYS A 178 16.21 4.48 -7.21
CA LYS A 178 15.10 4.87 -6.32
C LYS A 178 15.49 4.81 -4.85
N MET A 179 16.33 3.87 -4.45
CA MET A 179 16.86 3.83 -3.08
C MET A 179 17.77 5.02 -2.77
N ALA A 180 18.62 5.44 -3.72
CA ALA A 180 19.44 6.66 -3.58
C ALA A 180 18.55 7.91 -3.54
N PHE A 181 17.53 7.99 -4.39
CA PHE A 181 16.54 9.06 -4.41
C PHE A 181 15.77 9.15 -3.08
N LEU A 182 15.32 8.02 -2.55
CA LEU A 182 14.65 7.95 -1.26
C LEU A 182 15.58 8.42 -0.14
N ALA A 183 16.82 7.92 -0.11
CA ALA A 183 17.83 8.35 0.87
C ALA A 183 18.09 9.86 0.82
N ALA A 184 18.18 10.44 -0.38
CA ALA A 184 18.37 11.88 -0.53
C ALA A 184 17.15 12.67 -0.01
N ASN A 185 15.92 12.23 -0.29
CA ASN A 185 14.71 12.90 0.23
C ASN A 185 14.59 12.80 1.77
N PHE A 186 15.18 11.76 2.40
CA PHE A 186 15.21 11.65 3.86
C PHE A 186 16.37 12.46 4.50
N LEU A 187 17.49 12.58 3.82
CA LEU A 187 18.70 13.23 4.36
C LEU A 187 18.75 14.73 4.07
N LEU A 188 18.33 15.12 2.86
CA LEU A 188 18.40 16.50 2.39
C LEU A 188 17.09 17.26 2.69
N PRO A 189 17.12 18.60 2.79
CA PRO A 189 15.91 19.41 2.82
C PRO A 189 15.10 19.21 1.52
N GLN A 190 13.78 19.12 1.63
CA GLN A 190 12.91 18.84 0.48
C GLN A 190 13.06 19.85 -0.66
N TRP A 191 13.20 21.15 -0.34
CA TRP A 191 13.42 22.21 -1.34
C TRP A 191 14.67 21.98 -2.19
N PHE A 192 15.71 21.34 -1.60
CA PHE A 192 16.93 21.00 -2.30
C PHE A 192 16.79 19.69 -3.09
N ALA A 193 16.24 18.64 -2.47
CA ALA A 193 16.02 17.34 -3.11
C ALA A 193 15.13 17.46 -4.36
N GLN A 194 14.11 18.33 -4.34
CA GLN A 194 13.23 18.59 -5.48
C GLN A 194 13.89 19.36 -6.62
N ARG A 195 14.93 20.14 -6.34
CA ARG A 195 15.68 20.88 -7.36
C ARG A 195 16.76 20.07 -8.05
N ILE A 196 17.12 18.93 -7.50
CA ILE A 196 18.04 18.01 -8.17
C ILE A 196 17.36 17.54 -9.46
N PRO A 197 17.98 17.66 -10.64
CA PRO A 197 17.39 17.29 -11.91
C PRO A 197 17.37 15.76 -12.10
N TRP A 198 16.80 15.05 -11.15
CA TRP A 198 16.58 13.61 -11.26
C TRP A 198 15.33 13.31 -12.07
N GLY A 199 15.46 12.45 -13.06
CA GLY A 199 14.31 11.91 -13.83
C GLY A 199 13.22 11.32 -12.94
N LEU A 200 13.61 10.76 -11.78
CA LEU A 200 12.70 10.21 -10.77
C LEU A 200 11.76 11.27 -10.14
N ASN A 201 12.17 12.53 -10.01
CA ASN A 201 11.25 13.57 -9.54
C ASN A 201 10.09 13.79 -10.52
N ARG A 202 10.38 13.76 -11.83
CA ARG A 202 9.36 13.88 -12.88
C ARG A 202 8.50 12.62 -12.94
N LEU A 203 9.13 11.44 -12.96
CA LEU A 203 8.42 10.17 -12.97
C LEU A 203 7.43 10.07 -11.81
N VAL A 204 7.87 10.33 -10.57
CA VAL A 204 6.98 10.29 -9.40
C VAL A 204 5.86 11.33 -9.54
N ALA A 205 6.14 12.53 -10.05
CA ALA A 205 5.11 13.55 -10.22
C ALA A 205 4.07 13.17 -11.28
N ASP A 206 4.52 12.64 -12.42
CA ASP A 206 3.65 12.26 -13.54
C ASP A 206 2.77 11.06 -13.16
N GLU A 207 3.36 10.00 -12.59
CA GLU A 207 2.61 8.81 -12.18
C GLU A 207 1.64 9.10 -11.01
N THR A 208 2.07 9.91 -10.05
CA THR A 208 1.18 10.32 -8.95
C THR A 208 0.06 11.22 -9.45
N GLY A 209 0.36 12.12 -10.40
CA GLY A 209 -0.64 12.97 -11.06
C GLY A 209 -1.72 12.12 -11.70
N PHE A 210 -1.33 11.13 -12.52
CA PHE A 210 -2.26 10.21 -13.15
C PHE A 210 -3.15 9.46 -12.14
N LEU A 211 -2.55 8.89 -11.08
CA LEU A 211 -3.30 8.16 -10.06
C LEU A 211 -4.28 9.08 -9.29
N ARG A 212 -3.87 10.31 -9.02
CA ARG A 212 -4.72 11.30 -8.35
C ARG A 212 -5.90 11.73 -9.22
N ASP A 213 -5.67 11.96 -10.51
CA ASP A 213 -6.74 12.33 -11.44
C ASP A 213 -7.72 11.17 -11.62
N LEU A 214 -7.24 9.94 -11.74
CA LEU A 214 -8.09 8.74 -11.73
C LEU A 214 -8.97 8.66 -10.48
N CYS A 215 -8.40 8.90 -9.29
CA CYS A 215 -9.17 8.90 -8.04
C CYS A 215 -10.21 10.02 -8.00
N LYS A 216 -9.89 11.21 -8.53
CA LYS A 216 -10.86 12.33 -8.65
C LYS A 216 -12.02 11.95 -9.56
N ASP A 217 -11.73 11.36 -10.72
CA ASP A 217 -12.77 10.93 -11.66
C ASP A 217 -13.72 9.93 -11.00
N ILE A 218 -13.18 8.93 -10.27
CA ILE A 218 -14.00 7.95 -9.54
C ILE A 218 -14.88 8.63 -8.47
N VAL A 219 -14.32 9.59 -7.71
CA VAL A 219 -15.08 10.37 -6.71
C VAL A 219 -16.21 11.14 -7.36
N HIS A 220 -15.93 11.84 -8.47
CA HIS A 220 -16.92 12.62 -9.20
C HIS A 220 -18.01 11.74 -9.83
N GLU A 221 -17.65 10.65 -10.51
CA GLU A 221 -18.60 9.69 -11.08
C GLU A 221 -19.53 9.13 -10.00
N LYS A 222 -18.97 8.73 -8.86
CA LYS A 222 -19.78 8.17 -7.77
C LYS A 222 -20.69 9.21 -7.13
N ARG A 223 -20.23 10.45 -6.94
CA ARG A 223 -21.04 11.56 -6.42
C ARG A 223 -22.18 11.92 -7.38
N ALA A 224 -21.89 11.94 -8.69
CA ALA A 224 -22.92 12.16 -9.72
C ALA A 224 -23.97 11.03 -9.72
N ALA A 225 -23.55 9.76 -9.61
CA ALA A 225 -24.45 8.62 -9.52
C ALA A 225 -25.37 8.70 -8.27
N ILE A 226 -24.82 9.07 -7.12
CA ILE A 226 -25.59 9.30 -5.89
C ILE A 226 -26.66 10.37 -6.09
N THR A 227 -26.28 11.48 -6.73
CA THR A 227 -27.20 12.62 -6.95
C THR A 227 -28.28 12.28 -7.97
N ALA A 228 -27.95 11.50 -9.02
CA ALA A 228 -28.88 11.19 -10.11
C ALA A 228 -29.89 10.09 -9.75
N SER A 229 -29.47 9.07 -8.98
CA SER A 229 -30.29 7.88 -8.74
C SER A 229 -31.16 7.98 -7.48
N GLY A 230 -30.95 8.98 -6.61
CA GLY A 230 -31.54 8.97 -5.28
C GLY A 230 -31.20 7.70 -4.52
N ALA A 231 -30.02 7.10 -4.84
CA ALA A 231 -29.61 5.78 -4.44
C ALA A 231 -29.84 5.54 -2.95
N THR A 232 -30.45 4.42 -2.65
CA THR A 232 -30.68 4.03 -1.26
C THR A 232 -29.35 3.83 -0.56
N ALA A 233 -29.27 4.22 0.70
CA ALA A 233 -28.10 4.05 1.57
C ALA A 233 -27.42 2.68 1.41
N LYS A 234 -28.20 1.63 1.16
CA LYS A 234 -27.75 0.25 1.04
C LYS A 234 -26.93 -0.08 -0.22
N GLU A 235 -27.17 0.64 -1.33
CA GLU A 235 -26.40 0.47 -2.58
C GLU A 235 -25.05 1.18 -2.54
N LEU A 236 -24.94 2.22 -1.72
CA LEU A 236 -23.74 3.00 -1.49
C LEU A 236 -22.80 2.36 -0.46
N GLU A 237 -23.32 1.53 0.44
CA GLU A 237 -22.53 0.82 1.45
C GLU A 237 -21.71 -0.36 0.90
N ASN A 238 -21.78 -0.64 -0.40
CA ASN A 238 -21.11 -1.81 -1.00
C ASN A 238 -19.58 -1.69 -1.07
N ASP A 239 -19.02 -0.47 -0.91
CA ASP A 239 -17.58 -0.24 -0.89
C ASP A 239 -17.18 0.86 0.11
N ILE A 240 -15.87 0.94 0.38
CA ILE A 240 -15.34 1.87 1.39
C ILE A 240 -15.60 3.33 1.01
N LEU A 241 -15.44 3.70 -0.27
CA LEU A 241 -15.66 5.06 -0.76
C LEU A 241 -17.11 5.50 -0.54
N GLY A 242 -18.08 4.65 -0.87
CA GLY A 242 -19.51 4.94 -0.62
C GLY A 242 -19.79 5.15 0.85
N THR A 243 -19.26 4.30 1.72
CA THR A 243 -19.38 4.43 3.17
C THR A 243 -18.79 5.76 3.67
N MET A 244 -17.64 6.19 3.15
CA MET A 244 -17.03 7.49 3.50
C MET A 244 -17.88 8.67 3.02
N MET A 245 -18.42 8.61 1.80
CA MET A 245 -19.26 9.66 1.25
C MET A 245 -20.56 9.86 2.05
N MET A 246 -21.16 8.76 2.52
CA MET A 246 -22.37 8.80 3.34
C MET A 246 -22.12 9.40 4.72
N GLY A 247 -20.95 9.14 5.32
CA GLY A 247 -20.57 9.70 6.61
C GLY A 247 -20.46 11.23 6.60
N GLY A 248 -20.21 11.85 5.44
CA GLY A 248 -20.11 13.31 5.30
C GLY A 248 -18.91 13.95 5.98
N ASP A 249 -18.00 13.13 6.52
CA ASP A 249 -16.83 13.58 7.29
C ASP A 249 -15.66 14.04 6.42
N PHE A 250 -15.68 13.73 5.10
CA PHE A 250 -14.60 13.96 4.17
C PHE A 250 -15.01 14.89 3.02
N ASN A 251 -14.13 15.82 2.66
CA ASN A 251 -14.23 16.55 1.39
C ASN A 251 -13.63 15.70 0.24
N ASP A 252 -13.78 16.17 -1.01
CA ASP A 252 -13.35 15.39 -2.19
C ASP A 252 -11.84 15.15 -2.23
N ASP A 253 -11.03 16.12 -1.83
CA ASP A 253 -9.56 15.95 -1.76
C ASP A 253 -9.16 14.95 -0.68
N GLU A 254 -9.82 14.97 0.46
CA GLU A 254 -9.61 13.99 1.53
C GLU A 254 -10.03 12.58 1.08
N LEU A 255 -11.12 12.43 0.32
CA LEU A 255 -11.53 11.15 -0.26
C LEU A 255 -10.47 10.63 -1.23
N VAL A 256 -9.95 11.47 -2.12
CA VAL A 256 -8.87 11.13 -3.04
C VAL A 256 -7.62 10.66 -2.29
N ASP A 257 -7.22 11.35 -1.22
CA ASP A 257 -6.07 10.98 -0.40
C ASP A 257 -6.29 9.63 0.32
N GLN A 258 -7.51 9.33 0.78
CA GLN A 258 -7.85 8.00 1.32
C GLN A 258 -7.77 6.91 0.26
N MET A 259 -8.29 7.16 -0.95
CA MET A 259 -8.25 6.19 -2.05
C MET A 259 -6.81 5.87 -2.47
N LEU A 260 -5.96 6.88 -2.62
CA LEU A 260 -4.53 6.70 -2.90
C LEU A 260 -3.84 5.90 -1.78
N THR A 261 -4.21 6.15 -0.53
CA THR A 261 -3.72 5.40 0.63
C THR A 261 -4.13 3.93 0.56
N PHE A 262 -5.39 3.61 0.23
CA PHE A 262 -5.86 2.22 0.10
C PHE A 262 -5.22 1.49 -1.07
N LEU A 263 -5.08 2.15 -2.22
CA LEU A 263 -4.39 1.58 -3.37
C LEU A 263 -2.93 1.25 -3.03
N ALA A 264 -2.20 2.19 -2.45
CA ALA A 264 -0.80 1.98 -2.07
C ALA A 264 -0.65 0.88 -1.00
N ALA A 265 -1.56 0.84 -0.01
CA ALA A 265 -1.55 -0.19 1.04
C ALA A 265 -1.95 -1.56 0.51
N GLY A 266 -2.87 -1.64 -0.47
CA GLY A 266 -3.34 -2.88 -1.06
C GLY A 266 -2.33 -3.51 -2.01
N VAL A 267 -1.71 -2.73 -2.88
CA VAL A 267 -0.87 -3.26 -3.97
C VAL A 267 0.46 -3.85 -3.49
N ARG A 268 1.06 -3.37 -2.41
CA ARG A 268 2.44 -3.76 -2.06
C ARG A 268 2.65 -4.72 -0.88
N PRO A 269 1.90 -4.73 0.22
CA PRO A 269 2.18 -5.62 1.35
C PRO A 269 1.94 -7.09 1.07
N LEU A 270 0.92 -7.42 0.29
CA LEU A 270 0.52 -8.79 0.00
C LEU A 270 1.52 -9.58 -0.86
N PRO A 271 2.18 -9.03 -1.90
CA PRO A 271 3.22 -9.75 -2.63
C PRO A 271 4.35 -10.24 -1.74
N TYR A 272 4.77 -9.45 -0.76
CA TYR A 272 5.81 -9.85 0.19
C TYR A 272 5.35 -10.97 1.13
N CYS A 273 4.11 -10.92 1.62
CA CYS A 273 3.54 -11.97 2.46
C CYS A 273 3.38 -13.29 1.69
N ILE A 274 2.93 -13.25 0.43
CA ILE A 274 2.79 -14.43 -0.42
C ILE A 274 4.16 -15.02 -0.73
N LEU A 275 5.16 -14.20 -1.03
CA LEU A 275 6.53 -14.64 -1.34
C LEU A 275 7.20 -15.28 -0.11
N GLU A 276 7.07 -14.69 1.08
CA GLU A 276 7.59 -15.29 2.32
C GLU A 276 6.89 -16.63 2.64
N TYR A 277 5.59 -16.73 2.43
CA TYR A 277 4.86 -17.99 2.67
C TYR A 277 5.27 -19.10 1.70
N THR A 278 5.49 -18.79 0.41
CA THR A 278 5.97 -19.77 -0.56
C THR A 278 7.41 -20.19 -0.27
N LEU A 279 8.30 -19.27 0.10
CA LEU A 279 9.69 -19.58 0.45
C LEU A 279 9.82 -20.41 1.73
N THR A 280 8.96 -20.20 2.73
CA THR A 280 8.98 -20.97 3.98
C THR A 280 8.39 -22.37 3.85
N ARG A 281 7.58 -22.61 2.82
CA ARG A 281 6.98 -23.96 2.59
C ARG A 281 7.83 -24.86 1.72
N THR A 282 8.80 -24.31 1.01
CA THR A 282 9.78 -25.07 0.15
C THR A 282 11.10 -25.36 0.85
N ALA A 283 11.30 -24.93 2.09
CA ALA A 283 12.43 -25.25 2.97
C ALA A 283 12.03 -26.22 4.06
#